data_ba9dece458b5702b32667b23d5d93ea0
#
_entry.id   ba9dece458b5702b32667b23d5d93ea0
#
_cell.length_a   1.000
_cell.length_b   1.000
_cell.length_c   1.000
_cell.angle_alpha   90.00
_cell.angle_beta   90.00
_cell.angle_gamma   90.00
#
_symmetry.space_group_name_H-M   'P 1'
#
loop_
_entity.id
_entity.type
_entity.pdbx_description
1 polymer ?
#
loop_
_entity_poly.entity_id
_entity_poly.type
_entity_poly.pdbx_seq_one_letter_code
_entity_poly.pdbx_strand_id
1 'polypeptide(L)'
;MSIATTLSLAALFAFGFTNFLWKLATPSKPYQPSYLMIQGITYIIVMSIIHIIQTHPFTTSPKLASLAVMGGICASMGSFATFLALSRGGEGSKVFPIVGLNVIIATILSIIVFHEPITIQKLIGFIFGVISIIFLTR
;
A
#
# COMPACT_ATOMS: atom_id res chain seq x y z
N MET A 1 2.21 2.22 24.14
CA MET A 1 1.88 1.80 22.75
C MET A 1 2.52 0.45 22.50
N SER A 2 1.83 -0.46 21.78
CA SER A 2 2.44 -1.74 21.38
C SER A 2 3.48 -1.51 20.29
N ILE A 3 4.50 -2.38 20.20
CA ILE A 3 5.50 -2.35 19.12
C ILE A 3 4.81 -2.37 17.74
N ALA A 4 3.74 -3.18 17.61
CA ALA A 4 2.95 -3.22 16.38
C ALA A 4 2.36 -1.85 16.01
N THR A 5 1.80 -1.12 16.97
CA THR A 5 1.25 0.22 16.74
C THR A 5 2.32 1.21 16.29
N THR A 6 3.51 1.18 16.92
CA THR A 6 4.62 2.06 16.55
C THR A 6 5.10 1.79 15.14
N LEU A 7 5.26 0.51 14.76
CA LEU A 7 5.66 0.11 13.41
C LEU A 7 4.58 0.49 12.37
N SER A 8 3.30 0.35 12.71
CA SER A 8 2.22 0.77 11.82
C SER A 8 2.22 2.28 11.56
N LEU A 9 2.51 3.09 12.58
CA LEU A 9 2.66 4.52 12.40
C LEU A 9 3.87 4.88 11.53
N ALA A 10 5.00 4.21 11.72
CA ALA A 10 6.17 4.41 10.87
C ALA A 10 5.85 4.06 9.41
N ALA A 11 5.15 2.95 9.16
CA ALA A 11 4.71 2.55 7.83
C ALA A 11 3.75 3.58 7.20
N LEU A 12 2.83 4.12 7.99
CA LEU A 12 1.90 5.17 7.54
C LEU A 12 2.66 6.39 7.01
N PHE A 13 3.66 6.88 7.73
CA PHE A 13 4.48 8.00 7.28
C PHE A 13 5.27 7.66 6.02
N ALA A 14 5.89 6.49 5.96
CA ALA A 14 6.67 6.06 4.80
C ALA A 14 5.80 5.95 3.53
N PHE A 15 4.63 5.32 3.61
CA PHE A 15 3.71 5.21 2.48
C PHE A 15 3.09 6.56 2.12
N GLY A 16 2.75 7.40 3.11
CA GLY A 16 2.26 8.75 2.85
C GLY A 16 3.28 9.58 2.07
N PHE A 17 4.56 9.50 2.45
CA PHE A 17 5.63 10.18 1.74
C PHE A 17 5.83 9.63 0.32
N THR A 18 5.76 8.31 0.13
CA THR A 18 5.81 7.67 -1.20
C THR A 18 4.70 8.21 -2.12
N ASN A 19 3.47 8.29 -1.62
CA ASN A 19 2.35 8.84 -2.36
C ASN A 19 2.57 10.32 -2.74
N PHE A 20 3.10 11.11 -1.84
CA PHE A 20 3.47 12.49 -2.11
C PHE A 20 4.53 12.60 -3.22
N LEU A 21 5.57 11.76 -3.18
CA LEU A 21 6.60 11.72 -4.24
C LEU A 21 6.02 11.36 -5.61
N TRP A 22 5.04 10.47 -5.68
CA TRP A 22 4.32 10.18 -6.93
C TRP A 22 3.62 11.42 -7.47
N LYS A 23 2.92 12.16 -6.60
CA LYS A 23 2.28 13.41 -7.02
C LYS A 23 3.28 14.46 -7.46
N LEU A 24 4.41 14.56 -6.78
CA LEU A 24 5.49 15.48 -7.13
C LEU A 24 6.13 15.16 -8.50
N ALA A 25 6.20 13.88 -8.88
CA ALA A 25 6.71 13.44 -10.17
C ALA A 25 5.74 13.72 -11.34
N THR A 26 4.44 13.80 -11.07
CA THR A 26 3.39 13.92 -12.10
C THR A 26 3.57 15.07 -13.10
N PRO A 27 3.98 16.32 -12.70
CA PRO A 27 4.17 17.43 -13.63
C PRO A 27 5.19 17.14 -14.73
N SER A 28 6.20 16.31 -14.45
CA SER A 28 7.23 15.90 -15.41
C SER A 28 6.73 14.90 -16.45
N LYS A 29 5.45 14.48 -16.37
CA LYS A 29 4.82 13.48 -17.25
C LYS A 29 5.67 12.23 -17.47
N PRO A 30 6.16 11.58 -16.40
CA PRO A 30 7.05 10.43 -16.53
C PRO A 30 6.29 9.26 -17.16
N TYR A 31 7.02 8.42 -17.89
CA TYR A 31 6.50 7.12 -18.29
C TYR A 31 6.34 6.24 -17.04
N GLN A 32 5.09 5.98 -16.64
CA GLN A 32 4.76 5.37 -15.37
C GLN A 32 5.50 4.04 -15.10
N PRO A 33 5.58 3.10 -16.07
CA PRO A 33 6.31 1.85 -15.84
C PRO A 33 7.78 2.08 -15.50
N SER A 34 8.49 2.99 -16.18
CA SER A 34 9.91 3.21 -15.90
C SER A 34 10.14 3.78 -14.49
N TYR A 35 9.29 4.69 -14.03
CA TYR A 35 9.36 5.23 -12.68
C TYR A 35 9.15 4.12 -11.63
N LEU A 36 8.11 3.28 -11.83
CA LEU A 36 7.79 2.19 -10.92
C LEU A 36 8.84 1.06 -10.97
N MET A 37 9.48 0.84 -12.12
CA MET A 37 10.61 -0.11 -12.23
C MET A 37 11.81 0.36 -11.39
N ILE A 38 12.17 1.64 -11.45
CA ILE A 38 13.25 2.21 -10.63
C ILE A 38 12.90 2.05 -9.15
N GLN A 39 11.65 2.37 -8.77
CA GLN A 39 11.18 2.17 -7.40
C GLN A 39 11.23 0.70 -6.97
N GLY A 40 10.86 -0.24 -7.85
CA GLY A 40 10.93 -1.68 -7.60
C GLY A 40 12.36 -2.17 -7.39
N ILE A 41 13.29 -1.72 -8.22
CA ILE A 41 14.74 -2.03 -8.05
C ILE A 41 15.24 -1.49 -6.71
N THR A 42 14.90 -0.26 -6.36
CA THR A 42 15.26 0.34 -5.07
C THR A 42 14.70 -0.48 -3.91
N TYR A 43 13.44 -0.96 -4.02
CA TYR A 43 12.83 -1.83 -3.01
C TYR A 43 13.64 -3.13 -2.83
N ILE A 44 14.03 -3.78 -3.92
CA ILE A 44 14.85 -5.00 -3.87
C ILE A 44 16.20 -4.73 -3.18
N ILE A 45 16.88 -3.63 -3.53
CA ILE A 45 18.16 -3.26 -2.92
C ILE A 45 18.00 -3.05 -1.41
N VAL A 46 17.01 -2.27 -0.99
CA VAL A 46 16.77 -2.00 0.44
C VAL A 46 16.47 -3.28 1.20
N MET A 47 15.62 -4.17 0.64
CA MET A 47 15.29 -5.45 1.29
C MET A 47 16.51 -6.38 1.35
N SER A 48 17.37 -6.36 0.35
CA SER A 48 18.63 -7.13 0.36
C SER A 48 19.59 -6.64 1.45
N ILE A 49 19.72 -5.33 1.62
CA ILE A 49 20.52 -4.76 2.71
C ILE A 49 19.98 -5.17 4.07
N ILE A 50 18.66 -5.05 4.28
CA ILE A 50 18.02 -5.48 5.54
C ILE A 50 18.24 -6.96 5.79
N HIS A 51 18.12 -7.80 4.75
CA HIS A 51 18.38 -9.24 4.86
C HIS A 51 19.80 -9.55 5.31
N ILE A 52 20.80 -8.87 4.73
CA ILE A 52 22.22 -9.02 5.10
C ILE A 52 22.45 -8.62 6.56
N ILE A 53 21.83 -7.50 7.00
CA ILE A 53 21.96 -7.02 8.39
C ILE A 53 21.32 -8.00 9.38
N GLN A 54 20.20 -8.61 9.03
CA GLN A 54 19.51 -9.56 9.90
C GLN A 54 20.19 -10.93 9.99
N THR A 55 21.14 -11.24 9.12
CA THR A 55 21.91 -12.50 9.10
C THR A 55 21.06 -13.78 9.10
N HIS A 56 19.79 -13.72 8.70
CA HIS A 56 18.94 -14.89 8.59
C HIS A 56 19.13 -15.58 7.22
N PRO A 57 19.08 -16.93 7.15
CA PRO A 57 19.15 -17.63 5.88
C PRO A 57 17.95 -17.28 5.00
N PHE A 58 18.17 -17.13 3.70
CA PHE A 58 17.08 -16.94 2.74
C PHE A 58 16.33 -18.26 2.55
N THR A 59 15.25 -18.43 3.31
CA THR A 59 14.41 -19.62 3.27
C THR A 59 12.98 -19.24 2.92
N THR A 60 12.42 -19.91 1.92
CA THR A 60 11.02 -19.74 1.57
C THR A 60 10.42 -21.07 1.12
N SER A 61 9.16 -21.30 1.42
CA SER A 61 8.42 -22.46 0.90
C SER A 61 7.75 -22.09 -0.43
N PRO A 62 7.45 -23.08 -1.31
CA PRO A 62 6.72 -22.80 -2.56
C PRO A 62 5.40 -22.06 -2.34
N LYS A 63 4.69 -22.37 -1.25
CA LYS A 63 3.45 -21.66 -0.86
C LYS A 63 3.71 -20.20 -0.55
N LEU A 64 4.76 -19.89 0.23
CA LEU A 64 5.09 -18.50 0.55
C LEU A 64 5.57 -17.74 -0.69
N ALA A 65 6.36 -18.40 -1.55
CA ALA A 65 6.80 -17.82 -2.81
C ALA A 65 5.61 -17.46 -3.73
N SER A 66 4.63 -18.35 -3.87
CA SER A 66 3.43 -18.07 -4.68
C SER A 66 2.61 -16.92 -4.13
N LEU A 67 2.43 -16.83 -2.81
CA LEU A 67 1.75 -15.69 -2.18
C LEU A 67 2.51 -14.37 -2.38
N ALA A 68 3.84 -14.41 -2.29
CA ALA A 68 4.68 -13.24 -2.54
C ALA A 68 4.56 -12.77 -4.01
N VAL A 69 4.56 -13.69 -4.97
CA VAL A 69 4.37 -13.37 -6.40
C VAL A 69 2.99 -12.76 -6.65
N MET A 70 1.92 -13.36 -6.12
CA MET A 70 0.56 -12.82 -6.24
C MET A 70 0.46 -11.43 -5.61
N GLY A 71 1.00 -11.25 -4.41
CA GLY A 71 1.06 -9.95 -3.74
C GLY A 71 1.82 -8.91 -4.56
N GLY A 72 2.95 -9.29 -5.16
CA GLY A 72 3.74 -8.43 -6.04
C GLY A 72 2.97 -8.00 -7.28
N ILE A 73 2.25 -8.91 -7.93
CA ILE A 73 1.39 -8.60 -9.10
C ILE A 73 0.30 -7.59 -8.69
N CYS A 74 -0.44 -7.88 -7.63
CA CYS A 74 -1.52 -6.98 -7.16
C CYS A 74 -0.97 -5.60 -6.78
N ALA A 75 0.16 -5.55 -6.06
CA ALA A 75 0.78 -4.29 -5.67
C ALA A 75 1.26 -3.48 -6.88
N SER A 76 1.85 -4.13 -7.89
CA SER A 76 2.30 -3.48 -9.12
C SER A 76 1.14 -2.91 -9.92
N MET A 77 0.05 -3.66 -10.07
CA MET A 77 -1.16 -3.18 -10.76
C MET A 77 -1.81 -2.01 -10.02
N GLY A 78 -1.92 -2.09 -8.70
CA GLY A 78 -2.46 -1.02 -7.86
C GLY A 78 -1.60 0.24 -7.92
N SER A 79 -0.29 0.11 -7.85
CA SER A 79 0.66 1.23 -7.97
C SER A 79 0.58 1.88 -9.35
N PHE A 80 0.55 1.07 -10.41
CA PHE A 80 0.41 1.56 -11.79
C PHE A 80 -0.91 2.32 -11.98
N ALA A 81 -2.03 1.75 -11.54
CA ALA A 81 -3.34 2.39 -11.64
C ALA A 81 -3.39 3.72 -10.88
N THR A 82 -2.82 3.77 -9.67
CA THR A 82 -2.75 4.99 -8.86
C THR A 82 -1.91 6.07 -9.54
N PHE A 83 -0.72 5.70 -10.01
CA PHE A 83 0.16 6.66 -10.67
C PHE A 83 -0.42 7.14 -12.01
N LEU A 84 -1.07 6.25 -12.76
CA LEU A 84 -1.78 6.60 -13.99
C LEU A 84 -2.94 7.59 -13.70
N ALA A 85 -3.72 7.36 -12.64
CA ALA A 85 -4.79 8.27 -12.23
C ALA A 85 -4.25 9.69 -11.95
N LEU A 86 -3.14 9.78 -11.21
CA LEU A 86 -2.46 11.06 -10.95
C LEU A 86 -1.96 11.72 -12.24
N SER A 87 -1.37 10.94 -13.15
CA SER A 87 -0.85 11.42 -14.43
C SER A 87 -1.95 11.89 -15.40
N ARG A 88 -3.18 11.38 -15.23
CA ARG A 88 -4.37 11.80 -15.97
C ARG A 88 -5.06 13.03 -15.37
N GLY A 89 -4.43 13.72 -14.43
CA GLY A 89 -4.95 14.93 -13.81
C GLY A 89 -5.68 14.70 -12.48
N GLY A 90 -5.65 13.47 -11.94
CA GLY A 90 -6.24 13.18 -10.63
C GLY A 90 -5.63 14.06 -9.54
N GLU A 91 -6.50 14.67 -8.73
CA GLU A 91 -6.08 15.41 -7.54
C GLU A 91 -5.59 14.43 -6.47
N GLY A 92 -4.38 14.63 -5.94
CA GLY A 92 -3.84 13.76 -4.88
C GLY A 92 -4.75 13.71 -3.65
N SER A 93 -5.41 14.83 -3.33
CA SER A 93 -6.39 14.93 -2.25
C SER A 93 -7.62 14.02 -2.42
N LYS A 94 -7.93 13.59 -3.64
CA LYS A 94 -9.01 12.64 -3.95
C LYS A 94 -8.47 11.23 -4.17
N VAL A 95 -7.42 11.11 -4.98
CA VAL A 95 -6.87 9.80 -5.38
C VAL A 95 -6.33 9.02 -4.16
N PHE A 96 -5.54 9.67 -3.32
CA PHE A 96 -4.91 8.97 -2.19
C PHE A 96 -5.89 8.49 -1.13
N PRO A 97 -6.90 9.26 -0.70
CA PRO A 97 -7.91 8.73 0.22
C PRO A 97 -8.70 7.57 -0.38
N ILE A 98 -9.09 7.63 -1.67
CA ILE A 98 -9.80 6.53 -2.33
C ILE A 98 -8.94 5.26 -2.34
N VAL A 99 -7.68 5.37 -2.75
CA VAL A 99 -6.74 4.22 -2.74
C VAL A 99 -6.47 3.74 -1.32
N GLY A 100 -6.36 4.65 -0.36
CA GLY A 100 -6.15 4.31 1.06
C GLY A 100 -7.25 3.43 1.66
N LEU A 101 -8.44 3.41 1.06
CA LEU A 101 -9.52 2.53 1.49
C LEU A 101 -9.32 1.05 1.13
N ASN A 102 -8.22 0.71 0.46
CA ASN A 102 -7.78 -0.68 0.29
C ASN A 102 -7.66 -1.41 1.64
N VAL A 103 -7.41 -0.67 2.73
CA VAL A 103 -7.36 -1.25 4.08
C VAL A 103 -8.71 -1.86 4.49
N ILE A 104 -9.84 -1.32 4.01
CA ILE A 104 -11.17 -1.88 4.29
C ILE A 104 -11.28 -3.27 3.66
N ILE A 105 -10.86 -3.41 2.39
CA ILE A 105 -10.85 -4.70 1.68
C ILE A 105 -9.96 -5.70 2.43
N ALA A 106 -8.74 -5.29 2.78
CA ALA A 106 -7.80 -6.13 3.51
C ALA A 106 -8.37 -6.57 4.87
N THR A 107 -9.03 -5.67 5.59
CA THR A 107 -9.62 -5.99 6.90
C THR A 107 -10.83 -6.90 6.78
N ILE A 108 -11.70 -6.70 5.78
CA ILE A 108 -12.83 -7.61 5.53
C ILE A 108 -12.32 -9.02 5.22
N LEU A 109 -11.32 -9.13 4.33
CA LEU A 109 -10.70 -10.42 4.01
C LEU A 109 -10.04 -11.07 5.24
N SER A 110 -9.37 -10.27 6.08
CA SER A 110 -8.77 -10.77 7.32
C SER A 110 -9.83 -11.32 8.29
N ILE A 111 -10.94 -10.62 8.47
CA ILE A 111 -12.07 -11.08 9.29
C ILE A 111 -12.63 -12.39 8.76
N ILE A 112 -12.84 -12.51 7.44
CA ILE A 112 -13.43 -13.72 6.83
C ILE A 112 -12.47 -14.90 6.92
N VAL A 113 -11.18 -14.71 6.59
CA VAL A 113 -10.21 -15.80 6.49
C VAL A 113 -9.69 -16.25 7.85
N PHE A 114 -9.43 -15.29 8.75
CA PHE A 114 -8.84 -15.57 10.07
C PHE A 114 -9.87 -15.56 11.20
N HIS A 115 -11.16 -15.37 10.87
CA HIS A 115 -12.26 -15.30 11.85
C HIS A 115 -11.99 -14.29 12.99
N GLU A 116 -11.38 -13.16 12.64
CA GLU A 116 -11.10 -12.11 13.62
C GLU A 116 -12.40 -11.51 14.20
N PRO A 117 -12.42 -11.17 15.49
CA PRO A 117 -13.62 -10.57 16.09
C PRO A 117 -13.92 -9.20 15.49
N ILE A 118 -15.19 -8.99 15.12
CA ILE A 118 -15.69 -7.69 14.69
C ILE A 118 -16.00 -6.89 15.94
N THR A 119 -15.23 -5.85 16.21
CA THR A 119 -15.51 -4.91 17.29
C THR A 119 -16.32 -3.71 16.79
N ILE A 120 -17.10 -3.11 17.68
CA ILE A 120 -17.87 -1.90 17.36
C ILE A 120 -16.95 -0.79 16.83
N GLN A 121 -15.75 -0.66 17.36
CA GLN A 121 -14.75 0.31 16.90
C GLN A 121 -14.33 0.08 15.45
N LYS A 122 -14.10 -1.20 15.04
CA LYS A 122 -13.81 -1.55 13.64
C LYS A 122 -14.98 -1.17 12.73
N LEU A 123 -16.21 -1.48 13.15
CA LEU A 123 -17.41 -1.17 12.37
C LEU A 123 -17.59 0.35 12.18
N ILE A 124 -17.44 1.13 13.23
CA ILE A 124 -17.47 2.59 13.19
C ILE A 124 -16.42 3.12 12.22
N GLY A 125 -15.17 2.63 12.32
CA GLY A 125 -14.08 3.01 11.40
C GLY A 125 -14.41 2.74 9.93
N PHE A 126 -15.05 1.61 9.60
CA PHE A 126 -15.48 1.30 8.24
C PHE A 126 -16.57 2.25 7.73
N ILE A 127 -17.55 2.56 8.57
CA ILE A 127 -18.63 3.48 8.21
C ILE A 127 -18.04 4.87 7.88
N PHE A 128 -17.17 5.39 8.72
CA PHE A 128 -16.49 6.67 8.46
C PHE A 128 -15.62 6.62 7.20
N GLY A 129 -14.93 5.50 6.94
CA GLY A 129 -14.17 5.30 5.72
C GLY A 129 -15.05 5.38 4.47
N VAL A 130 -16.18 4.69 4.45
CA VAL A 130 -17.12 4.72 3.33
C VAL A 130 -17.74 6.12 3.15
N ILE A 131 -18.13 6.77 4.24
CA ILE A 131 -18.64 8.14 4.21
C ILE A 131 -17.58 9.08 3.61
N SER A 132 -16.32 8.94 4.01
CA SER A 132 -15.21 9.73 3.47
C SER A 132 -15.09 9.61 1.95
N ILE A 133 -15.22 8.39 1.38
CA ILE A 133 -15.22 8.22 -0.09
C ILE A 133 -16.32 9.05 -0.74
N ILE A 134 -17.54 8.95 -0.22
CA ILE A 134 -18.70 9.63 -0.82
C ILE A 134 -18.47 11.14 -0.85
N PHE A 135 -17.89 11.71 0.20
CA PHE A 135 -17.57 13.14 0.23
C PHE A 135 -16.42 13.54 -0.67
N LEU A 136 -15.40 12.69 -0.82
CA LEU A 136 -14.22 12.98 -1.64
C LEU A 136 -14.44 12.76 -3.14
N THR A 137 -15.44 11.97 -3.52
CA THR A 137 -15.74 11.68 -4.94
C THR A 137 -16.76 12.66 -5.53
N ARG A 138 -17.41 13.48 -4.72
CA ARG A 138 -18.29 14.58 -5.16
C ARG A 138 -17.47 15.86 -5.39
#